data_a6edd6d64eb40e88b612581a4d3a26c3
#
_entry.id   a6edd6d64eb40e88b612581a4d3a26c3
#
_cell.length_a   1.000
_cell.length_b   1.000
_cell.length_c   1.000
_cell.angle_alpha   90.00
_cell.angle_beta   90.00
_cell.angle_gamma   90.00
#
_symmetry.space_group_name_H-M   'P 1'
#
loop_
_entity.id
_entity.type
_entity.pdbx_description
1 polymer ?
#
loop_
_entity_poly.entity_id
_entity_poly.type
_entity_poly.pdbx_seq_one_letter_code
_entity_poly.pdbx_strand_id
1 'polypeptide(L)' 'MKKKITLNYYDGSEGSEYEIYEDGEVSIYVVSNGELDSEVDLNLEALGFHTVEQLVVDLLNSGYKINL' A
#
# COMPACT_ATOMS: atom_id res chain seq x y z
N MET A 1 -4.82 -6.29 18.40
CA MET A 1 -5.14 -5.60 17.15
C MET A 1 -3.85 -5.15 16.48
N LYS A 2 -3.66 -5.49 15.23
CA LYS A 2 -2.44 -5.12 14.50
C LYS A 2 -2.50 -3.65 14.09
N LYS A 3 -1.38 -2.95 14.25
CA LYS A 3 -1.25 -1.60 13.75
C LYS A 3 -0.97 -1.63 12.26
N LYS A 4 -1.46 -0.63 11.55
CA LYS A 4 -1.19 -0.52 10.12
C LYS A 4 -0.89 0.92 9.72
N ILE A 5 -0.15 1.06 8.62
CA ILE A 5 0.08 2.33 7.94
C ILE A 5 -0.60 2.21 6.59
N THR A 6 -1.38 3.22 6.23
CA THR A 6 -2.05 3.27 4.93
C THR A 6 -1.40 4.34 4.08
N LEU A 7 -1.01 3.98 2.87
CA LEU A 7 -0.50 4.91 1.87
C LEU A 7 -1.33 4.80 0.62
N ASN A 8 -1.57 5.92 -0.05
CA ASN A 8 -2.32 5.90 -1.29
C ASN A 8 -1.74 6.87 -2.32
N TYR A 9 -2.08 6.59 -3.57
CA TYR A 9 -1.76 7.44 -4.70
C TYR A 9 -2.95 7.41 -5.65
N TYR A 10 -3.48 8.58 -6.00
CA TYR A 10 -4.59 8.70 -6.93
C TYR A 10 -4.25 9.70 -8.02
N ASP A 11 -4.63 9.34 -9.25
CA ASP A 11 -4.55 10.23 -10.41
C ASP A 11 -5.93 10.22 -11.04
N GLY A 12 -6.73 11.24 -10.70
CA GLY A 12 -8.12 11.27 -11.10
C GLY A 12 -8.91 10.18 -10.40
N SER A 13 -9.59 9.32 -11.18
CA SER A 13 -10.40 8.23 -10.63
C SER A 13 -9.64 6.91 -10.57
N GLU A 14 -8.35 6.92 -10.85
CA GLU A 14 -7.51 5.73 -10.80
C GLU A 14 -6.44 5.88 -9.72
N GLY A 15 -6.07 4.77 -9.11
CA GLY A 15 -5.03 4.79 -8.10
C GLY A 15 -4.89 3.48 -7.39
N SER A 16 -4.10 3.51 -6.32
CA SER A 16 -3.90 2.33 -5.49
C SER A 16 -3.66 2.74 -4.05
N GLU A 17 -3.95 1.79 -3.17
CA GLU A 17 -3.80 1.99 -1.73
C GLU A 17 -3.10 0.77 -1.14
N TYR A 18 -2.13 1.03 -0.28
CA TYR A 18 -1.40 -0.01 0.44
C TYR A 18 -1.76 0.08 1.92
N GLU A 19 -2.14 -1.05 2.49
CA GLU A 19 -2.27 -1.19 3.94
C GLU A 19 -1.14 -2.09 4.40
N ILE A 20 -0.21 -1.53 5.16
CA ILE A 20 1.01 -2.23 5.60
C ILE A 20 0.90 -2.46 7.10
N TYR A 21 0.86 -3.73 7.49
CA TYR A 21 0.69 -4.12 8.89
C TYR A 21 2.05 -4.35 9.55
N GLU A 22 2.07 -4.17 10.86
CA GLU A 22 3.32 -4.25 11.63
C GLU A 22 3.97 -5.63 11.58
N ASP A 23 3.20 -6.67 11.30
CA ASP A 23 3.71 -8.05 11.20
C ASP A 23 4.24 -8.38 9.79
N GLY A 24 4.23 -7.42 8.88
CA GLY A 24 4.74 -7.61 7.52
C GLY A 24 3.69 -8.00 6.50
N GLU A 25 2.43 -8.11 6.88
CA GLU A 25 1.36 -8.35 5.91
C GLU A 25 1.04 -7.05 5.17
N VAL A 26 0.73 -7.17 3.89
CA VAL A 26 0.43 -6.02 3.03
C VAL A 26 -0.81 -6.33 2.21
N SER A 27 -1.79 -5.43 2.26
CA SER A 27 -2.97 -5.50 1.40
C SER A 27 -2.89 -4.36 0.38
N ILE A 28 -3.07 -4.69 -0.88
CA ILE A 28 -3.00 -3.72 -1.98
C ILE A 28 -4.34 -3.67 -2.66
N TYR A 29 -4.88 -2.46 -2.77
CA TYR A 29 -6.15 -2.21 -3.44
C TYR A 29 -5.89 -1.38 -4.69
N VAL A 30 -6.47 -1.79 -5.81
CA VAL A 30 -6.37 -1.05 -7.05
C VAL A 30 -7.75 -0.49 -7.38
N VAL A 31 -7.80 0.82 -7.64
CA VAL A 31 -9.03 1.54 -7.93
C VAL A 31 -8.99 2.01 -9.39
N SER A 32 -10.06 1.73 -10.12
CA SER A 32 -10.20 2.15 -11.51
C SER A 32 -11.59 2.71 -11.70
N ASN A 33 -11.70 3.87 -12.36
CA ASN A 33 -12.96 4.58 -12.57
C ASN A 33 -13.72 4.87 -11.27
N GLY A 34 -12.96 5.12 -10.19
CA GLY A 34 -13.55 5.41 -8.88
C GLY A 34 -14.06 4.19 -8.14
N GLU A 35 -13.88 3.00 -8.67
CA GLU A 35 -14.35 1.76 -8.06
C GLU A 35 -13.19 0.80 -7.79
N LEU A 36 -13.35 -0.02 -6.75
CA LEU A 36 -12.37 -1.04 -6.43
C LEU A 36 -12.32 -2.08 -7.56
N ASP A 37 -11.17 -2.17 -8.21
CA ASP A 37 -10.96 -3.09 -9.32
C ASP A 37 -10.39 -4.43 -8.85
N SER A 38 -9.40 -4.38 -7.94
CA SER A 38 -8.81 -5.61 -7.42
C SER A 38 -8.24 -5.39 -6.03
N GLU A 39 -8.07 -6.49 -5.32
CA GLU A 39 -7.49 -6.52 -3.98
C GLU A 39 -6.57 -7.72 -3.91
N VAL A 40 -5.34 -7.50 -3.42
CA VAL A 40 -4.34 -8.54 -3.30
C VAL A 40 -3.73 -8.49 -1.90
N ASP A 41 -3.61 -9.65 -1.26
CA ASP A 41 -2.93 -9.77 0.02
C ASP A 41 -1.59 -10.44 -0.20
N LEU A 42 -0.53 -9.78 0.26
CA LEU A 42 0.84 -10.23 0.12
C LEU A 42 1.57 -10.06 1.45
N ASN A 43 2.89 -10.21 1.41
CA ASN A 43 3.73 -9.87 2.54
C ASN A 43 4.95 -9.10 2.02
N LEU A 44 5.73 -8.52 2.94
CA LEU A 44 6.91 -7.74 2.58
C LEU A 44 7.88 -8.54 1.73
N GLU A 45 8.10 -9.80 2.08
CA GLU A 45 9.04 -10.67 1.40
C GLU A 45 8.65 -10.88 -0.07
N ALA A 46 7.37 -11.08 -0.32
CA ALA A 46 6.86 -11.26 -1.68
C ALA A 46 7.07 -10.00 -2.53
N LEU A 47 7.13 -8.83 -1.89
CA LEU A 47 7.38 -7.56 -2.57
C LEU A 47 8.86 -7.22 -2.65
N GLY A 48 9.73 -8.02 -2.05
CA GLY A 48 11.17 -7.80 -2.10
C GLY A 48 11.71 -6.87 -1.02
N PHE A 49 10.97 -6.70 0.08
CA PHE A 49 11.39 -5.81 1.17
C PHE A 49 11.62 -6.61 2.45
N HIS A 50 12.54 -6.12 3.28
CA HIS A 50 12.86 -6.74 4.55
C HIS A 50 12.13 -6.10 5.72
N THR A 51 11.82 -4.81 5.62
CA THR A 51 11.17 -4.06 6.70
C THR A 51 10.01 -3.23 6.18
N VAL A 52 9.08 -2.89 7.09
CA VAL A 52 7.98 -1.99 6.77
C VAL A 52 8.52 -0.63 6.31
N GLU A 53 9.56 -0.13 6.98
CA GLU A 53 10.15 1.17 6.65
C GLU A 53 10.68 1.22 5.22
N GLN A 54 11.29 0.14 4.74
CA GLN A 54 11.79 0.07 3.37
C GLN A 54 10.67 0.22 2.35
N LEU A 55 9.55 -0.46 2.58
CA LEU A 55 8.39 -0.36 1.69
C LEU A 55 7.79 1.04 1.75
N VAL A 56 7.64 1.60 2.95
CA VAL A 56 7.08 2.95 3.12
C VAL A 56 7.94 3.98 2.37
N VAL A 57 9.26 3.91 2.52
CA VAL A 57 10.16 4.85 1.82
C VAL A 57 10.04 4.69 0.31
N ASP A 58 9.97 3.46 -0.18
CA ASP A 58 9.82 3.21 -1.61
C ASP A 58 8.52 3.81 -2.14
N LEU A 59 7.43 3.63 -1.43
CA LEU A 59 6.13 4.19 -1.84
C LEU A 59 6.14 5.71 -1.81
N LEU A 60 6.73 6.31 -0.77
CA LEU A 60 6.83 7.77 -0.69
C LEU A 60 7.65 8.33 -1.86
N ASN A 61 8.75 7.65 -2.22
CA ASN A 61 9.56 8.06 -3.36
C ASN A 61 8.82 7.89 -4.69
N SER A 62 7.81 7.05 -4.73
CA SER A 62 6.99 6.82 -5.92
C SER A 62 5.77 7.74 -6.01
N GLY A 63 5.62 8.66 -5.05
CA GLY A 63 4.54 9.62 -5.05
C GLY A 63 3.35 9.28 -4.15
N TYR A 64 3.41 8.18 -3.44
CA TYR A 64 2.36 7.82 -2.48
C TYR A 64 2.42 8.75 -1.28
N LYS A 65 1.28 8.92 -0.63
CA LYS A 65 1.16 9.74 0.58
C LYS A 65 0.62 8.90 1.71
N ILE A 66 1.10 9.18 2.92
CA ILE A 66 0.58 8.52 4.11
C ILE A 66 -0.80 9.09 4.40
N ASN A 67 -1.76 8.22 4.54
CA ASN A 67 -3.12 8.60 4.88
C ASN A 67 -3.28 8.54 6.40
N LEU A 68 -3.27 9.70 7.01
CA LEU A 68 -3.38 9.83 8.48
C LEU A 68 -4.82 9.98 8.93
#